data_3499e386851755e44443f30cba7adf07
#
_entry.id   3499e386851755e44443f30cba7adf07
#
_cell.length_a   1.000
_cell.length_b   1.000
_cell.length_c   1.000
_cell.angle_alpha   90.00
_cell.angle_beta   90.00
_cell.angle_gamma   90.00
#
_symmetry.space_group_name_H-M   'P 1'
#
loop_
_entity.id
_entity.type
_entity.pdbx_description
1 polymer ?
#
loop_
_entity_poly.entity_id
_entity_poly.type
_entity_poly.pdbx_seq_one_letter_code
_entity_poly.pdbx_strand_id
1 'polypeptide(L)'
;MLIDFHTHAFPPKLAGRAVAQLSRSAGGLEPQTDGTLESLKAVMDADGVDLSVVLTIATNPGQMHKVNDYAFEMDRDDRIVAFGSVHPDAPDALEELERIKAAGLKGVKLHPEYQGFYANEERMKPIYRKISQLGLITLFHAGEDYG
;
A
#
# COMPACT_ATOMS: atom_id res chain seq x y z
N MET A 1 11.65 -14.97 14.12
CA MET A 1 11.25 -13.78 13.32
C MET A 1 9.79 -13.96 12.92
N LEU A 2 8.93 -13.06 13.34
CA LEU A 2 7.52 -12.99 12.97
C LEU A 2 7.32 -11.79 12.05
N ILE A 3 6.74 -12.02 10.88
CA ILE A 3 6.52 -10.99 9.86
C ILE A 3 5.02 -10.87 9.60
N ASP A 4 4.45 -9.70 9.81
CA ASP A 4 3.09 -9.39 9.34
C ASP A 4 3.17 -8.84 7.92
N PHE A 5 2.67 -9.60 6.96
CA PHE A 5 2.81 -9.29 5.53
C PHE A 5 1.63 -8.47 4.96
N HIS A 6 0.71 -7.98 5.79
CA HIS A 6 -0.43 -7.20 5.30
C HIS A 6 -0.91 -6.18 6.32
N THR A 7 -0.23 -5.05 6.40
CA THR A 7 -0.62 -3.93 7.26
C THR A 7 -0.83 -2.66 6.45
N HIS A 8 -1.47 -1.68 7.08
CA HIS A 8 -1.71 -0.37 6.50
C HIS A 8 -1.37 0.72 7.52
N ALA A 9 -0.75 1.80 7.05
CA ALA A 9 -0.54 3.01 7.82
C ALA A 9 -0.74 4.24 6.93
N PHE A 10 -1.22 5.31 7.52
CA PHE A 10 -1.56 6.56 6.84
C PHE A 10 -0.80 7.73 7.45
N PRO A 11 -0.53 8.80 6.67
CA PRO A 11 0.00 10.02 7.24
C PRO A 11 -0.85 10.49 8.44
N PRO A 12 -0.25 10.96 9.55
CA PRO A 12 -0.98 11.26 10.79
C PRO A 12 -2.19 12.19 10.59
N LYS A 13 -2.08 13.17 9.68
CA LYS A 13 -3.17 14.09 9.35
C LYS A 13 -4.37 13.42 8.66
N LEU A 14 -4.19 12.26 8.07
CA LEU A 14 -5.20 11.53 7.31
C LEU A 14 -5.68 10.27 8.02
N ALA A 15 -4.89 9.73 8.95
CA ALA A 15 -5.10 8.42 9.58
C ALA A 15 -6.51 8.27 10.16
N GLY A 16 -6.94 9.17 11.03
CA GLY A 16 -8.25 9.08 11.66
C GLY A 16 -9.42 9.09 10.65
N ARG A 17 -9.31 9.89 9.57
CA ARG A 17 -10.32 9.91 8.51
C ARG A 17 -10.31 8.63 7.67
N ALA A 18 -9.13 8.13 7.35
CA ALA A 18 -8.95 6.89 6.58
C ALA A 18 -9.51 5.69 7.35
N VAL A 19 -9.14 5.55 8.62
CA VAL A 19 -9.62 4.47 9.50
C VAL A 19 -11.14 4.54 9.67
N ALA A 20 -11.72 5.71 9.91
CA ALA A 20 -13.16 5.88 10.02
C ALA A 20 -13.90 5.53 8.72
N GLN A 21 -13.31 5.79 7.56
CA GLN A 21 -13.87 5.40 6.27
C GLN A 21 -13.81 3.87 6.09
N LEU A 22 -12.67 3.25 6.36
CA LEU A 22 -12.49 1.80 6.25
C LEU A 22 -13.41 1.05 7.21
N SER A 23 -13.55 1.51 8.47
CA SER A 23 -14.48 0.92 9.44
C SER A 23 -15.93 0.93 8.93
N ARG A 24 -16.38 2.05 8.34
CA ARG A 24 -17.72 2.12 7.74
C ARG A 24 -17.89 1.13 6.59
N SER A 25 -16.92 1.05 5.67
CA SER A 25 -16.96 0.11 4.54
C SER A 25 -16.92 -1.34 5.00
N ALA A 26 -16.26 -1.63 6.12
CA ALA A 26 -16.17 -2.95 6.71
C ALA A 26 -17.34 -3.29 7.67
N GLY A 27 -18.51 -2.68 7.49
CA GLY A 27 -19.69 -2.98 8.30
C GLY A 27 -19.61 -2.52 9.75
N GLY A 28 -18.77 -1.52 10.06
CA GLY A 28 -18.62 -0.95 11.40
C GLY A 28 -17.65 -1.71 12.31
N LEU A 29 -16.75 -2.51 11.74
CA LEU A 29 -15.68 -3.17 12.51
C LEU A 29 -14.83 -2.14 13.23
N GLU A 30 -14.57 -2.38 14.52
CA GLU A 30 -13.69 -1.52 15.31
C GLU A 30 -12.24 -1.69 14.86
N PRO A 31 -11.55 -0.58 14.55
CA PRO A 31 -10.13 -0.63 14.18
C PRO A 31 -9.27 -0.97 15.40
N GLN A 32 -8.23 -1.75 15.20
CA GLN A 32 -7.27 -2.11 16.25
C GLN A 32 -6.19 -1.04 16.47
N THR A 33 -6.05 -0.11 15.52
CA THR A 33 -5.09 1.00 15.56
C THR A 33 -5.77 2.30 15.14
N ASP A 34 -5.15 3.44 15.43
CA ASP A 34 -5.60 4.73 14.92
C ASP A 34 -5.19 4.99 13.45
N GLY A 35 -4.52 4.01 12.82
CA GLY A 35 -4.03 4.06 11.44
C GLY A 35 -2.70 4.79 11.26
N THR A 36 -2.04 5.24 12.33
CA THR A 36 -0.69 5.80 12.25
C THR A 36 0.41 4.73 12.28
N LEU A 37 1.60 5.07 11.79
CA LEU A 37 2.76 4.20 11.89
C LEU A 37 3.16 3.93 13.34
N GLU A 38 3.04 4.92 14.21
CA GLU A 38 3.32 4.81 15.65
C GLU A 38 2.38 3.79 16.31
N SER A 39 1.10 3.85 16.00
CA SER A 39 0.12 2.91 16.54
C SER A 39 0.35 1.48 16.02
N LEU A 40 0.72 1.32 14.75
CA LEU A 40 1.13 0.03 14.19
C LEU A 40 2.33 -0.54 14.95
N LYS A 41 3.37 0.27 15.18
CA LYS A 41 4.57 -0.17 15.92
C LYS A 41 4.26 -0.56 17.36
N ALA A 42 3.35 0.14 18.03
CA ALA A 42 2.90 -0.22 19.38
C ALA A 42 2.22 -1.61 19.40
N VAL A 43 1.41 -1.94 18.40
CA VAL A 43 0.83 -3.28 18.27
C VAL A 43 1.90 -4.33 17.94
N MET A 44 2.85 -4.01 17.04
CA MET A 44 3.99 -4.90 16.77
C MET A 44 4.77 -5.24 18.05
N ASP A 45 5.00 -4.26 18.93
CA ASP A 45 5.69 -4.47 20.20
C ASP A 45 4.89 -5.36 21.16
N ALA A 46 3.57 -5.13 21.23
CA ALA A 46 2.69 -5.90 22.11
C ALA A 46 2.56 -7.37 21.66
N ASP A 47 2.54 -7.63 20.36
CA ASP A 47 2.30 -8.95 19.79
C ASP A 47 3.59 -9.69 19.38
N GLY A 48 4.76 -9.07 19.57
CA GLY A 48 6.06 -9.66 19.24
C GLY A 48 6.30 -9.79 17.75
N VAL A 49 5.74 -8.89 16.93
CA VAL A 49 5.97 -8.82 15.49
C VAL A 49 7.31 -8.13 15.23
N ASP A 50 8.22 -8.82 14.58
CA ASP A 50 9.56 -8.31 14.29
C ASP A 50 9.56 -7.29 13.13
N LEU A 51 8.73 -7.55 12.10
CA LEU A 51 8.70 -6.76 10.87
C LEU A 51 7.28 -6.71 10.31
N SER A 52 6.86 -5.55 9.79
CA SER A 52 5.59 -5.38 9.09
C SER A 52 5.78 -4.89 7.67
N VAL A 53 5.05 -5.50 6.73
CA VAL A 53 4.94 -5.01 5.36
C VAL A 53 3.75 -4.07 5.26
N VAL A 54 4.03 -2.77 5.08
CA VAL A 54 3.00 -1.73 4.99
C VAL A 54 2.64 -1.51 3.52
N LEU A 55 1.38 -1.76 3.20
CA LEU A 55 0.85 -1.71 1.85
C LEU A 55 0.14 -0.38 1.60
N THR A 56 0.67 0.44 0.73
CA THR A 56 0.01 1.69 0.31
C THR A 56 -0.87 1.46 -0.91
N ILE A 57 -1.92 2.25 -1.08
CA ILE A 57 -2.84 2.15 -2.21
C ILE A 57 -3.11 3.54 -2.78
N ALA A 58 -2.74 3.75 -4.03
CA ALA A 58 -3.11 4.94 -4.80
C ALA A 58 -4.52 4.74 -5.37
N THR A 59 -5.56 5.19 -4.68
CA THR A 59 -6.97 5.00 -5.07
C THR A 59 -7.43 5.92 -6.19
N ASN A 60 -6.62 6.92 -6.56
CA ASN A 60 -6.82 7.72 -7.77
C ASN A 60 -5.46 8.22 -8.32
N PRO A 61 -5.39 8.57 -9.61
CA PRO A 61 -4.13 9.00 -10.25
C PRO A 61 -3.45 10.17 -9.55
N GLY A 62 -4.22 11.15 -9.10
CA GLY A 62 -3.70 12.37 -8.49
C GLY A 62 -3.09 12.20 -7.09
N GLN A 63 -3.27 11.04 -6.46
CA GLN A 63 -2.67 10.72 -5.16
C GLN A 63 -1.36 9.93 -5.29
N MET A 64 -1.09 9.33 -6.43
CA MET A 64 -0.05 8.32 -6.61
C MET A 64 1.30 8.75 -6.04
N HIS A 65 1.81 9.90 -6.42
CA HIS A 65 3.10 10.40 -5.92
C HIS A 65 3.11 10.61 -4.40
N LYS A 66 2.07 11.23 -3.85
CA LYS A 66 1.99 11.51 -2.40
C LYS A 66 1.91 10.24 -1.56
N VAL A 67 1.22 9.23 -2.07
CA VAL A 67 1.13 7.92 -1.44
C VAL A 67 2.51 7.26 -1.40
N ASN A 68 3.24 7.32 -2.50
CA ASN A 68 4.58 6.74 -2.58
C ASN A 68 5.62 7.56 -1.80
N ASP A 69 5.51 8.89 -1.76
CA ASP A 69 6.37 9.72 -0.90
C ASP A 69 6.27 9.29 0.56
N TYR A 70 5.07 9.00 1.04
CA TYR A 70 4.87 8.49 2.39
C TYR A 70 5.40 7.05 2.54
N ALA A 71 5.24 6.19 1.53
CA ALA A 71 5.86 4.87 1.55
C ALA A 71 7.39 4.96 1.68
N PHE A 72 8.04 5.87 0.96
CA PHE A 72 9.49 6.09 1.08
C PHE A 72 9.91 6.59 2.45
N GLU A 73 9.06 7.40 3.10
CA GLU A 73 9.30 7.84 4.48
C GLU A 73 9.21 6.68 5.46
N MET A 74 8.17 5.85 5.36
CA MET A 74 7.97 4.69 6.24
C MET A 74 9.06 3.63 6.10
N ASP A 75 9.55 3.39 4.87
CA ASP A 75 10.59 2.37 4.58
C ASP A 75 11.97 2.71 5.19
N ARG A 76 12.13 3.87 5.81
CA ARG A 76 13.34 4.24 6.57
C ARG A 76 13.38 3.62 7.96
N ASP A 77 12.28 3.11 8.45
CA ASP A 77 12.22 2.39 9.73
C ASP A 77 12.66 0.95 9.54
N ASP A 78 13.61 0.47 10.32
CA ASP A 78 14.21 -0.87 10.19
C ASP A 78 13.22 -2.02 10.36
N ARG A 79 12.05 -1.76 10.95
CA ARG A 79 10.99 -2.74 11.18
C ARG A 79 9.88 -2.68 10.15
N ILE A 80 9.96 -1.77 9.20
CA ILE A 80 8.93 -1.56 8.18
C ILE A 80 9.52 -1.86 6.80
N VAL A 81 8.76 -2.62 6.03
CA VAL A 81 8.97 -2.78 4.58
C VAL A 81 7.76 -2.17 3.88
N ALA A 82 7.91 -0.98 3.33
CA ALA A 82 6.82 -0.34 2.62
C ALA A 82 6.74 -0.83 1.17
N PHE A 83 5.52 -1.07 0.69
CA PHE A 83 5.23 -1.28 -0.71
C PHE A 83 4.61 -0.01 -1.28
N GLY A 84 5.07 0.39 -2.46
CA GLY A 84 4.46 1.48 -3.20
C GLY A 84 3.16 1.05 -3.90
N SER A 85 2.58 1.98 -4.65
CA SER A 85 1.38 1.71 -5.46
C SER A 85 1.39 2.58 -6.71
N VAL A 86 0.89 2.04 -7.83
CA VAL A 86 0.64 2.82 -9.05
C VAL A 86 -0.81 2.69 -9.46
N HIS A 87 -1.38 3.78 -10.00
CA HIS A 87 -2.74 3.76 -10.51
C HIS A 87 -2.73 3.50 -12.03
N PRO A 88 -3.55 2.56 -12.54
CA PRO A 88 -3.53 2.23 -13.98
C PRO A 88 -3.85 3.40 -14.91
N ASP A 89 -4.63 4.37 -14.44
CA ASP A 89 -5.01 5.55 -15.22
C ASP A 89 -4.06 6.74 -15.04
N ALA A 90 -2.98 6.58 -14.24
CA ALA A 90 -1.97 7.63 -14.15
C ALA A 90 -1.09 7.62 -15.41
N PRO A 91 -0.92 8.77 -16.08
CA PRO A 91 -0.17 8.83 -17.34
C PRO A 91 1.33 8.51 -17.16
N ASP A 92 1.84 8.68 -15.96
CA ASP A 92 3.22 8.47 -15.55
C ASP A 92 3.41 7.26 -14.60
N ALA A 93 2.49 6.29 -14.66
CA ALA A 93 2.54 5.08 -13.81
C ALA A 93 3.84 4.27 -14.01
N LEU A 94 4.40 4.24 -15.23
CA LEU A 94 5.63 3.49 -15.51
C LEU A 94 6.86 4.19 -14.95
N GLU A 95 6.92 5.51 -15.03
CA GLU A 95 7.95 6.35 -14.44
C GLU A 95 7.91 6.26 -12.91
N GLU A 96 6.70 6.22 -12.35
CA GLU A 96 6.52 6.06 -10.91
C GLU A 96 7.03 4.70 -10.41
N LEU A 97 6.88 3.63 -11.19
CA LEU A 97 7.49 2.33 -10.87
C LEU A 97 9.02 2.42 -10.82
N GLU A 98 9.63 3.19 -11.72
CA GLU A 98 11.08 3.45 -11.67
C GLU A 98 11.47 4.22 -10.41
N ARG A 99 10.68 5.22 -10.02
CA ARG A 99 10.89 6.00 -8.80
C ARG A 99 10.78 5.13 -7.54
N ILE A 100 9.77 4.25 -7.49
CA ILE A 100 9.60 3.25 -6.42
C ILE A 100 10.83 2.35 -6.31
N LYS A 101 11.33 1.84 -7.44
CA LYS A 101 12.54 1.01 -7.46
C LYS A 101 13.78 1.76 -7.04
N ALA A 102 13.96 3.00 -7.54
CA ALA A 102 15.09 3.85 -7.21
C ALA A 102 15.14 4.23 -5.72
N ALA A 103 13.98 4.37 -5.10
CA ALA A 103 13.86 4.61 -3.65
C ALA A 103 14.19 3.36 -2.80
N GLY A 104 14.33 2.18 -3.42
CA GLY A 104 14.73 0.96 -2.73
C GLY A 104 13.58 0.04 -2.29
N LEU A 105 12.33 0.42 -2.52
CA LEU A 105 11.17 -0.40 -2.15
C LEU A 105 11.21 -1.75 -2.88
N LYS A 106 10.67 -2.78 -2.20
CA LYS A 106 10.74 -4.16 -2.69
C LYS A 106 9.55 -4.57 -3.54
N GLY A 107 8.45 -3.82 -3.45
CA GLY A 107 7.23 -4.21 -4.15
C GLY A 107 6.20 -3.10 -4.27
N VAL A 108 5.10 -3.47 -4.93
CA VAL A 108 3.93 -2.62 -5.15
C VAL A 108 2.66 -3.35 -4.77
N LYS A 109 1.74 -2.64 -4.18
CA LYS A 109 0.36 -3.07 -3.91
C LYS A 109 -0.55 -2.56 -5.01
N LEU A 110 -1.37 -3.48 -5.53
CA LEU A 110 -2.46 -3.18 -6.44
C LEU A 110 -3.79 -3.64 -5.84
N HIS A 111 -4.83 -2.84 -6.01
CA HIS A 111 -6.16 -3.11 -5.47
C HIS A 111 -7.20 -2.96 -6.58
N PRO A 112 -7.56 -4.06 -7.28
CA PRO A 112 -8.46 -4.02 -8.43
C PRO A 112 -9.76 -3.25 -8.18
N GLU A 113 -10.41 -3.50 -7.04
CA GLU A 113 -11.66 -2.85 -6.67
C GLU A 113 -11.50 -1.32 -6.53
N TYR A 114 -10.57 -0.88 -5.67
CA TYR A 114 -10.38 0.56 -5.38
C TYR A 114 -9.75 1.34 -6.53
N GLN A 115 -9.05 0.66 -7.43
CA GLN A 115 -8.38 1.27 -8.57
C GLN A 115 -9.14 1.07 -9.89
N GLY A 116 -10.29 0.40 -9.86
CA GLY A 116 -11.20 0.26 -11.01
C GLY A 116 -10.61 -0.50 -12.19
N PHE A 117 -9.98 -1.66 -11.97
CA PHE A 117 -9.45 -2.48 -13.04
C PHE A 117 -9.64 -3.98 -12.76
N TYR A 118 -9.66 -4.78 -13.82
CA TYR A 118 -9.53 -6.24 -13.72
C TYR A 118 -8.09 -6.66 -13.99
N ALA A 119 -7.59 -7.64 -13.22
CA ALA A 119 -6.20 -8.08 -13.31
C ALA A 119 -5.77 -8.57 -14.71
N ASN A 120 -6.71 -9.00 -15.54
CA ASN A 120 -6.48 -9.48 -16.91
C ASN A 120 -6.69 -8.42 -18.01
N GLU A 121 -6.93 -7.15 -17.66
CA GLU A 121 -7.11 -6.10 -18.65
C GLU A 121 -5.82 -5.84 -19.44
N GLU A 122 -5.98 -5.56 -20.73
CA GLU A 122 -4.85 -5.29 -21.64
C GLU A 122 -4.04 -4.07 -21.20
N ARG A 123 -4.70 -3.03 -20.64
CA ARG A 123 -4.02 -1.82 -20.15
C ARG A 123 -3.09 -2.06 -18.97
N MET A 124 -3.26 -3.17 -18.24
CA MET A 124 -2.40 -3.55 -17.12
C MET A 124 -1.09 -4.20 -17.56
N LYS A 125 -1.03 -4.76 -18.77
CA LYS A 125 0.16 -5.47 -19.27
C LYS A 125 1.44 -4.62 -19.28
N PRO A 126 1.43 -3.35 -19.68
CA PRO A 126 2.64 -2.50 -19.58
C PRO A 126 3.13 -2.34 -18.14
N ILE A 127 2.20 -2.16 -17.18
CA ILE A 127 2.51 -2.05 -15.76
C ILE A 127 3.16 -3.34 -15.26
N TYR A 128 2.55 -4.51 -15.54
CA TYR A 128 3.09 -5.80 -15.11
C TYR A 128 4.47 -6.11 -15.70
N ARG A 129 4.67 -5.78 -16.99
CA ARG A 129 5.98 -5.92 -17.63
C ARG A 129 7.04 -5.04 -16.95
N LYS A 130 6.69 -3.79 -16.65
CA LYS A 130 7.59 -2.86 -15.98
C LYS A 130 7.94 -3.35 -14.56
N ILE A 131 6.97 -3.78 -13.78
CA ILE A 131 7.16 -4.37 -12.46
C ILE A 131 8.13 -5.55 -12.54
N SER A 132 7.90 -6.46 -13.49
CA SER A 132 8.76 -7.63 -13.72
C SER A 132 10.19 -7.24 -14.11
N GLN A 133 10.36 -6.29 -15.02
CA GLN A 133 11.68 -5.78 -15.45
C GLN A 133 12.46 -5.16 -14.29
N LEU A 134 11.77 -4.48 -13.38
CA LEU A 134 12.37 -3.85 -12.21
C LEU A 134 12.61 -4.85 -11.06
N GLY A 135 12.14 -6.09 -11.18
CA GLY A 135 12.24 -7.10 -10.13
C GLY A 135 11.49 -6.70 -8.85
N LEU A 136 10.34 -6.04 -9.00
CA LEU A 136 9.46 -5.69 -7.89
C LEU A 136 8.47 -6.81 -7.61
N ILE A 137 8.17 -7.02 -6.34
CA ILE A 137 7.09 -7.93 -5.91
C ILE A 137 5.75 -7.25 -6.17
N THR A 138 4.77 -7.98 -6.69
CA THR A 138 3.40 -7.49 -6.82
C THR A 138 2.51 -8.18 -5.79
N LEU A 139 1.79 -7.41 -5.00
CA LEU A 139 0.79 -7.89 -4.08
C LEU A 139 -0.58 -7.35 -4.49
N PHE A 140 -1.50 -8.25 -4.83
CA PHE A 140 -2.88 -7.91 -5.14
C PHE A 140 -3.78 -8.02 -3.91
N HIS A 141 -4.78 -7.14 -3.82
CA HIS A 141 -5.96 -7.46 -3.05
C HIS A 141 -6.71 -8.57 -3.78
N ALA A 142 -7.06 -9.63 -3.07
CA ALA A 142 -7.82 -10.75 -3.62
C ALA A 142 -8.99 -11.02 -2.68
N GLY A 143 -10.19 -10.93 -3.19
CA GLY A 143 -11.42 -11.08 -2.43
C GLY A 143 -12.45 -10.02 -2.81
N GLU A 144 -13.64 -10.14 -2.25
CA GLU A 144 -14.73 -9.18 -2.39
C GLU A 144 -14.65 -8.18 -1.23
N ASP A 145 -14.67 -6.89 -1.53
CA ASP A 145 -14.79 -5.86 -0.51
C ASP A 145 -16.24 -5.66 -0.11
N TYR A 146 -16.49 -5.54 1.18
CA TYR A 146 -17.78 -5.18 1.72
C TYR A 146 -17.95 -3.65 1.66
N GLY A 147 -18.28 -3.12 0.48
CA GLY A 147 -18.44 -1.68 0.29
C GLY A 147 -19.48 -1.34 -0.77
#